data_0aca33e22e2901b9104363f49dd88e94
#
_entry.id   0aca33e22e2901b9104363f49dd88e94
#
_cell.length_a   1.000
_cell.length_b   1.000
_cell.length_c   1.000
_cell.angle_alpha   90.00
_cell.angle_beta   90.00
_cell.angle_gamma   90.00
#
_symmetry.space_group_name_H-M   'P 1'
#
loop_
_entity.id
_entity.type
_entity.pdbx_description
1 polymer ?
#
loop_
_entity_poly.entity_id
_entity_poly.type
_entity_poly.pdbx_seq_one_letter_code
_entity_poly.pdbx_strand_id
1 'polypeptide(L)'
;MACYGVLVRWWDRGPYHDPHEEAWLRFVDGRPVSAITTRFLEWSCTKLAPAGKTALLLVWDNASWHLSHEVRRWIKAHNRHVRQTGRGGRIVPCPLPIKSPWLNPIEPTWVHGKGKVVAPDRLLSARELAQRVCAVFRCPYEPHLAVPKKVA
;
A
#
# COMPACT_ATOMS: atom_id res chain seq x y z
N MET A 1 -1.95 16.24 -2.71
CA MET A 1 -1.17 15.01 -2.43
C MET A 1 -2.08 13.94 -1.87
N ALA A 2 -1.96 12.69 -2.34
CA ALA A 2 -2.60 11.53 -1.74
C ALA A 2 -1.54 10.57 -1.20
N CYS A 3 -1.90 9.76 -0.19
CA CYS A 3 -1.05 8.72 0.38
C CYS A 3 -1.68 7.35 0.15
N TYR A 4 -0.91 6.46 -0.43
CA TYR A 4 -1.19 5.03 -0.47
C TYR A 4 -0.45 4.35 0.65
N GLY A 5 -1.14 3.49 1.39
CA GLY A 5 -0.53 2.75 2.50
C GLY A 5 -1.10 1.36 2.64
N VAL A 6 -0.27 0.46 3.10
CA VAL A 6 -0.65 -0.88 3.53
C VAL A 6 0.02 -1.18 4.87
N LEU A 7 -0.74 -1.75 5.78
CA LEU A 7 -0.23 -2.32 7.01
C LEU A 7 0.11 -3.78 6.73
N VAL A 8 1.39 -4.11 6.80
CA VAL A 8 1.89 -5.43 6.46
C VAL A 8 2.17 -6.20 7.73
N ARG A 9 1.66 -7.41 7.81
CA ARG A 9 1.91 -8.33 8.91
C ARG A 9 2.43 -9.65 8.37
N TRP A 10 3.46 -10.18 9.01
CA TRP A 10 3.93 -11.54 8.73
C TRP A 10 4.47 -12.19 10.00
N TRP A 11 4.50 -13.50 9.96
CA TRP A 11 5.04 -14.32 11.05
C TRP A 11 6.27 -15.03 10.53
N ASP A 12 7.29 -15.15 11.36
CA ASP A 12 8.35 -16.10 11.16
C ASP A 12 7.86 -17.51 11.47
N ARG A 13 8.55 -18.52 10.96
CA ARG A 13 8.13 -19.92 11.15
C ARG A 13 8.14 -20.26 12.64
N GLY A 14 6.95 -20.46 13.22
CA GLY A 14 6.75 -20.91 14.59
C GLY A 14 5.46 -20.35 15.19
N PRO A 15 4.73 -21.11 16.02
CA PRO A 15 3.42 -20.72 16.53
C PRO A 15 3.45 -19.69 17.67
N TYR A 16 4.64 -19.29 18.16
CA TYR A 16 4.81 -18.50 19.38
C TYR A 16 5.50 -17.15 19.17
N HIS A 17 5.64 -16.69 17.93
CA HIS A 17 6.24 -15.39 17.64
C HIS A 17 5.17 -14.34 17.38
N ASP A 18 5.34 -13.17 17.99
CA ASP A 18 4.53 -12.00 17.67
C ASP A 18 4.69 -11.66 16.17
N PRO A 19 3.61 -11.18 15.53
CA PRO A 19 3.71 -10.78 14.13
C PRO A 19 4.65 -9.59 13.98
N HIS A 20 5.51 -9.65 12.98
CA HIS A 20 6.15 -8.45 12.46
C HIS A 20 5.08 -7.57 11.83
N GLU A 21 5.09 -6.30 12.16
CA GLU A 21 4.17 -5.33 11.60
C GLU A 21 4.90 -4.08 11.14
N GLU A 22 4.66 -3.66 9.93
CA GLU A 22 5.17 -2.40 9.40
C GLU A 22 4.19 -1.74 8.44
N ALA A 23 4.28 -0.43 8.32
CA ALA A 23 3.53 0.33 7.35
C ALA A 23 4.40 0.60 6.11
N TRP A 24 3.85 0.31 4.92
CA TRP A 24 4.46 0.68 3.66
C TRP A 24 3.67 1.82 3.04
N LEU A 25 4.30 2.97 2.91
CA LEU A 25 3.66 4.19 2.43
C LEU A 25 4.29 4.69 1.14
N ARG A 26 3.47 5.20 0.24
CA ARG A 26 3.88 5.94 -0.96
C ARG A 26 2.96 7.12 -1.18
N PHE A 27 3.52 8.19 -1.65
CA PHE A 27 2.78 9.42 -1.93
C PHE A 27 2.66 9.64 -3.42
N VAL A 28 1.64 10.40 -3.81
CA VAL A 28 1.39 10.80 -5.20
C VAL A 28 0.88 12.22 -5.25
N ASP A 29 1.35 12.98 -6.24
CA ASP A 29 0.82 14.31 -6.50
C ASP A 29 -0.46 14.18 -7.32
N GLY A 30 -1.62 14.33 -6.66
CA GLY A 30 -2.91 14.19 -7.29
C GLY A 30 -3.90 13.33 -6.52
N ARG A 31 -4.86 12.78 -7.24
CA ARG A 31 -5.93 11.91 -6.69
C ARG A 31 -5.57 10.43 -6.81
N PRO A 32 -6.13 9.58 -5.94
CA PRO A 32 -6.05 8.14 -6.12
C PRO A 32 -6.71 7.72 -7.44
N VAL A 33 -6.01 6.92 -8.24
CA VAL A 33 -6.48 6.36 -9.51
C VAL A 33 -5.96 4.94 -9.70
N SER A 34 -6.63 4.15 -10.54
CA SER A 34 -6.28 2.75 -10.80
C SER A 34 -4.82 2.54 -11.23
N ALA A 35 -4.30 3.40 -12.10
CA ALA A 35 -2.92 3.33 -12.57
C ALA A 35 -1.88 3.54 -11.44
N ILE A 36 -2.20 4.34 -10.43
CA ILE A 36 -1.33 4.50 -9.26
C ILE A 36 -1.48 3.29 -8.33
N THR A 37 -2.69 2.74 -8.19
CA THR A 37 -2.89 1.51 -7.43
C THR A 37 -2.03 0.38 -7.98
N THR A 38 -1.97 0.17 -9.30
CA THR A 38 -1.11 -0.87 -9.89
C THR A 38 0.38 -0.61 -9.62
N ARG A 39 0.85 0.63 -9.72
CA ARG A 39 2.24 0.99 -9.39
C ARG A 39 2.57 0.78 -7.91
N PHE A 40 1.63 1.10 -7.03
CA PHE A 40 1.79 0.83 -5.61
C PHE A 40 1.90 -0.67 -5.32
N LEU A 41 1.06 -1.49 -5.95
CA LEU A 41 1.11 -2.95 -5.83
C LEU A 41 2.41 -3.52 -6.40
N GLU A 42 2.85 -3.04 -7.56
CA GLU A 42 4.13 -3.43 -8.17
C GLU A 42 5.29 -3.16 -7.20
N TRP A 43 5.37 -1.93 -6.68
CA TRP A 43 6.37 -1.56 -5.69
C TRP A 43 6.26 -2.42 -4.41
N SER A 44 5.06 -2.68 -3.90
CA SER A 44 4.88 -3.56 -2.73
C SER A 44 5.41 -4.97 -2.99
N CYS A 45 5.24 -5.50 -4.19
CA CYS A 45 5.78 -6.80 -4.57
C CYS A 45 7.31 -6.83 -4.58
N THR A 46 8.00 -5.71 -4.86
CA THR A 46 9.47 -5.67 -4.79
C THR A 46 9.99 -5.87 -3.37
N LYS A 47 9.19 -5.58 -2.35
CA LYS A 47 9.56 -5.75 -0.94
C LYS A 47 9.36 -7.18 -0.41
N LEU A 48 8.61 -8.01 -1.10
CA LEU A 48 8.32 -9.37 -0.64
C LEU A 48 9.54 -10.28 -0.69
N ALA A 49 10.32 -10.24 -1.76
CA ALA A 49 11.49 -11.10 -1.93
C ALA A 49 12.56 -10.84 -0.86
N PRO A 50 12.97 -9.59 -0.55
CA PRO A 50 13.87 -9.30 0.56
C PRO A 50 13.34 -9.77 1.91
N ALA A 51 12.02 -9.75 2.11
CA ALA A 51 11.36 -10.27 3.31
C ALA A 51 11.20 -11.80 3.31
N GLY A 52 11.71 -12.52 2.29
CA GLY A 52 11.56 -13.97 2.16
C GLY A 52 10.13 -14.44 1.92
N LYS A 53 9.25 -13.56 1.41
CA LYS A 53 7.83 -13.84 1.21
C LYS A 53 7.51 -14.02 -0.28
N THR A 54 6.61 -14.95 -0.58
CA THR A 54 6.25 -15.34 -1.95
C THR A 54 4.82 -14.96 -2.32
N ALA A 55 4.06 -14.44 -1.36
CA ALA A 55 2.68 -14.00 -1.59
C ALA A 55 2.31 -12.83 -0.68
N LEU A 56 1.48 -11.94 -1.20
CA LEU A 56 0.81 -10.87 -0.49
C LEU A 56 -0.70 -11.18 -0.46
N LEU A 57 -1.23 -11.47 0.74
CA LEU A 57 -2.67 -11.48 0.97
C LEU A 57 -3.11 -10.03 1.16
N LEU A 58 -3.80 -9.49 0.17
CA LEU A 58 -4.16 -8.09 0.10
C LEU A 58 -5.61 -7.87 0.55
N VAL A 59 -5.77 -7.50 1.82
CA VAL A 59 -7.06 -7.08 2.38
C VAL A 59 -7.26 -5.60 2.11
N TRP A 60 -8.31 -5.22 1.40
CA TRP A 60 -8.59 -3.83 1.05
C TRP A 60 -10.08 -3.52 0.98
N ASP A 61 -10.41 -2.25 1.05
CA ASP A 61 -11.77 -1.76 0.93
C ASP A 61 -12.28 -1.80 -0.53
N ASN A 62 -13.54 -1.43 -0.69
CA ASN A 62 -14.22 -1.43 -1.98
C ASN A 62 -14.09 -0.09 -2.74
N ALA A 63 -13.03 0.68 -2.53
CA ALA A 63 -12.80 1.90 -3.29
C ALA A 63 -12.75 1.59 -4.81
N SER A 64 -13.34 2.46 -5.61
CA SER A 64 -13.50 2.21 -7.06
C SER A 64 -12.16 2.02 -7.78
N TRP A 65 -11.11 2.70 -7.33
CA TRP A 65 -9.76 2.56 -7.88
C TRP A 65 -9.06 1.26 -7.45
N HIS A 66 -9.50 0.59 -6.37
CA HIS A 66 -9.05 -0.74 -5.97
C HIS A 66 -9.73 -1.84 -6.79
N LEU A 67 -11.04 -1.71 -7.03
CA LEU A 67 -11.85 -2.73 -7.68
C LEU A 67 -12.00 -2.53 -9.19
N SER A 68 -11.29 -1.59 -9.80
CA SER A 68 -11.38 -1.31 -11.22
C SER A 68 -10.98 -2.50 -12.08
N HIS A 69 -11.53 -2.56 -13.31
CA HIS A 69 -11.12 -3.57 -14.29
C HIS A 69 -9.62 -3.53 -14.61
N GLU A 70 -9.04 -2.34 -14.62
CA GLU A 70 -7.61 -2.13 -14.84
C GLU A 70 -6.78 -2.85 -13.77
N VAL A 71 -7.07 -2.62 -12.49
CA VAL A 71 -6.36 -3.23 -11.36
C VAL A 71 -6.54 -4.75 -11.37
N ARG A 72 -7.75 -5.25 -11.55
CA ARG A 72 -8.01 -6.69 -11.61
C ARG A 72 -7.26 -7.37 -12.77
N ARG A 73 -7.23 -6.73 -13.93
CA ARG A 73 -6.50 -7.23 -15.12
C ARG A 73 -5.01 -7.27 -14.84
N TRP A 74 -4.48 -6.21 -14.25
CA TRP A 74 -3.07 -6.12 -13.88
C TRP A 74 -2.68 -7.23 -12.88
N ILE A 75 -3.45 -7.44 -11.80
CA ILE A 75 -3.20 -8.51 -10.82
C ILE A 75 -3.18 -9.88 -11.49
N LYS A 76 -4.14 -10.16 -12.39
CA LYS A 76 -4.17 -11.42 -13.14
C LYS A 76 -2.92 -11.61 -14.00
N ALA A 77 -2.50 -10.58 -14.71
CA ALA A 77 -1.29 -10.62 -15.55
C ALA A 77 -0.02 -10.79 -14.70
N HIS A 78 0.11 -10.03 -13.61
CA HIS A 78 1.21 -10.15 -12.65
C HIS A 78 1.31 -11.57 -12.09
N ASN A 79 0.21 -12.12 -11.56
CA ASN A 79 0.19 -13.47 -11.00
C ASN A 79 0.51 -14.55 -12.05
N ARG A 80 0.12 -14.36 -13.31
CA ARG A 80 0.49 -15.25 -14.42
C ARG A 80 2.00 -15.21 -14.65
N HIS A 81 2.58 -14.02 -14.71
CA HIS A 81 4.02 -13.82 -14.88
C HIS A 81 4.81 -14.48 -13.75
N VAL A 82 4.43 -14.24 -12.48
CA VAL A 82 5.05 -14.86 -11.31
C VAL A 82 5.00 -16.39 -11.39
N ARG A 83 3.87 -16.96 -11.85
CA ARG A 83 3.72 -18.41 -12.00
C ARG A 83 4.63 -18.98 -13.10
N GLN A 84 4.78 -18.25 -14.20
CA GLN A 84 5.60 -18.69 -15.34
C GLN A 84 7.10 -18.57 -15.06
N THR A 85 7.50 -17.54 -14.32
CA THR A 85 8.93 -17.25 -14.07
C THR A 85 9.46 -17.80 -12.75
N GLY A 86 8.57 -18.12 -11.82
CA GLY A 86 8.94 -18.47 -10.44
C GLY A 86 9.51 -17.27 -9.66
N ARG A 87 9.47 -16.06 -10.20
CA ARG A 87 10.07 -14.86 -9.60
C ARG A 87 9.00 -13.86 -9.14
N GLY A 88 9.24 -13.24 -7.98
CA GLY A 88 8.34 -12.26 -7.36
C GLY A 88 7.28 -12.90 -6.47
N GLY A 89 6.45 -12.05 -5.84
CA GLY A 89 5.37 -12.46 -4.97
C GLY A 89 4.01 -12.40 -5.67
N ARG A 90 3.16 -13.39 -5.44
CA ARG A 90 1.78 -13.39 -5.92
C ARG A 90 0.92 -12.48 -5.07
N ILE A 91 -0.09 -11.85 -5.67
CA ILE A 91 -1.09 -11.05 -4.97
C ILE A 91 -2.38 -11.87 -4.89
N VAL A 92 -2.90 -12.05 -3.68
CA VAL A 92 -4.19 -12.68 -3.40
C VAL A 92 -5.14 -11.59 -2.87
N PRO A 93 -6.00 -11.00 -3.71
CA PRO A 93 -6.90 -9.96 -3.29
C PRO A 93 -8.05 -10.52 -2.43
N CYS A 94 -8.27 -9.89 -1.29
CA CYS A 94 -9.35 -10.18 -0.34
C CYS A 94 -10.14 -8.89 -0.09
N PRO A 95 -11.15 -8.59 -0.93
CA PRO A 95 -11.97 -7.41 -0.72
C PRO A 95 -12.79 -7.55 0.57
N LEU A 96 -12.86 -6.48 1.34
CA LEU A 96 -13.71 -6.40 2.52
C LEU A 96 -15.20 -6.40 2.12
N PRO A 97 -16.10 -6.84 3.00
CA PRO A 97 -17.52 -6.67 2.80
C PRO A 97 -17.89 -5.19 2.56
N ILE A 98 -18.93 -4.96 1.79
CA ILE A 98 -19.40 -3.60 1.51
C ILE A 98 -19.80 -2.91 2.83
N LYS A 99 -19.47 -1.64 2.97
CA LYS A 99 -19.73 -0.80 4.15
C LYS A 99 -19.12 -1.33 5.46
N SER A 100 -17.98 -2.00 5.39
CA SER A 100 -17.29 -2.54 6.57
C SER A 100 -15.87 -2.00 6.73
N PRO A 101 -15.66 -0.66 6.77
CA PRO A 101 -14.31 -0.08 6.89
C PRO A 101 -13.62 -0.45 8.20
N TRP A 102 -14.38 -0.71 9.27
CA TRP A 102 -13.84 -1.13 10.57
C TRP A 102 -13.11 -2.48 10.55
N LEU A 103 -13.33 -3.29 9.51
CA LEU A 103 -12.60 -4.54 9.29
C LEU A 103 -11.23 -4.32 8.65
N ASN A 104 -10.91 -3.08 8.23
CA ASN A 104 -9.63 -2.75 7.65
C ASN A 104 -8.62 -2.36 8.75
N PRO A 105 -7.61 -3.19 9.06
CA PRO A 105 -6.71 -2.94 10.18
C PRO A 105 -5.89 -1.65 10.08
N ILE A 106 -5.76 -1.09 8.88
CA ILE A 106 -5.04 0.17 8.69
C ILE A 106 -5.84 1.41 9.10
N GLU A 107 -7.18 1.33 9.12
CA GLU A 107 -8.02 2.50 9.42
C GLU A 107 -7.78 3.09 10.82
N PRO A 108 -7.74 2.31 11.91
CA PRO A 108 -7.37 2.84 13.22
C PRO A 108 -5.99 3.50 13.24
N THR A 109 -5.04 2.92 12.49
CA THR A 109 -3.68 3.46 12.35
C THR A 109 -3.69 4.82 11.63
N TRP A 110 -4.53 4.98 10.60
CA TRP A 110 -4.74 6.26 9.92
C TRP A 110 -5.35 7.32 10.84
N VAL A 111 -6.37 6.97 11.61
CA VAL A 111 -7.01 7.89 12.57
C VAL A 111 -5.98 8.38 13.59
N HIS A 112 -5.24 7.45 14.19
CA HIS A 112 -4.19 7.79 15.15
C HIS A 112 -3.04 8.60 14.51
N GLY A 113 -2.63 8.22 13.31
CA GLY A 113 -1.59 8.92 12.56
C GLY A 113 -1.98 10.36 12.23
N LYS A 114 -3.20 10.59 11.77
CA LYS A 114 -3.72 11.94 11.49
C LYS A 114 -3.70 12.84 12.75
N GLY A 115 -4.04 12.31 13.90
CA GLY A 115 -3.98 13.05 15.16
C GLY A 115 -2.56 13.44 15.59
N LYS A 116 -1.55 12.65 15.18
CA LYS A 116 -0.14 12.93 15.47
C LYS A 116 0.55 13.84 14.44
N VAL A 117 0.05 13.88 13.21
CA VAL A 117 0.50 14.83 12.19
C VAL A 117 -0.19 16.16 12.44
N VAL A 118 0.10 16.75 13.60
CA VAL A 118 -0.53 18.00 14.07
C VAL A 118 -0.12 19.15 13.17
N ALA A 119 -1.08 20.07 12.95
CA ALA A 119 -0.87 21.31 12.20
C ALA A 119 0.32 22.09 12.78
N PRO A 120 1.34 22.37 11.98
CA PRO A 120 2.42 23.25 12.40
C PRO A 120 1.95 24.71 12.39
N ASP A 121 2.72 25.57 13.04
CA ASP A 121 2.49 27.02 13.04
C ASP A 121 2.65 27.66 11.64
N ARG A 122 3.01 26.86 10.64
CA ARG A 122 3.19 27.26 9.24
C ARG A 122 2.68 26.22 8.26
N LEU A 123 2.42 26.64 7.03
CA LEU A 123 2.13 25.71 5.92
C LEU A 123 3.35 24.84 5.64
N LEU A 124 3.11 23.54 5.52
CA LEU A 124 4.12 22.57 5.12
C LEU A 124 4.11 22.38 3.61
N SER A 125 5.28 22.18 3.03
CA SER A 125 5.38 21.63 1.68
C SER A 125 4.88 20.18 1.64
N ALA A 126 4.49 19.70 0.45
CA ALA A 126 4.05 18.33 0.28
C ALA A 126 5.10 17.31 0.75
N ARG A 127 6.38 17.60 0.51
CA ARG A 127 7.50 16.77 0.96
C ARG A 127 7.62 16.72 2.48
N GLU A 128 7.57 17.88 3.14
CA GLU A 128 7.63 17.95 4.61
C GLU A 128 6.47 17.21 5.25
N LEU A 129 5.26 17.37 4.69
CA LEU A 129 4.09 16.65 5.17
C LEU A 129 4.27 15.13 5.01
N ALA A 130 4.73 14.67 3.84
CA ALA A 130 5.01 13.26 3.60
C ALA A 130 6.06 12.70 4.57
N GLN A 131 7.14 13.44 4.82
CA GLN A 131 8.17 13.03 5.78
C GLN A 131 7.63 12.93 7.20
N ARG A 132 6.77 13.86 7.63
CA ARG A 132 6.11 13.78 8.95
C ARG A 132 5.19 12.57 9.05
N VAL A 133 4.43 12.28 8.01
CA VAL A 133 3.60 11.06 7.97
C VAL A 133 4.48 9.82 8.11
N CYS A 134 5.55 9.72 7.33
CA CYS A 134 6.50 8.60 7.44
C CYS A 134 7.09 8.46 8.86
N ALA A 135 7.45 9.56 9.50
CA ALA A 135 7.96 9.54 10.88
C ALA A 135 6.94 8.98 11.87
N VAL A 136 5.66 9.36 11.74
CA VAL A 136 4.57 8.84 12.59
C VAL A 136 4.37 7.34 12.39
N PHE A 137 4.45 6.87 11.14
CA PHE A 137 4.29 5.45 10.79
C PHE A 137 5.59 4.65 10.89
N ARG A 138 6.70 5.28 11.30
CA ARG A 138 8.03 4.67 11.43
C ARG A 138 8.49 3.93 10.16
N CYS A 139 8.20 4.53 9.01
CA CYS A 139 8.59 3.98 7.72
C CYS A 139 9.50 4.95 6.95
N PRO A 140 10.34 4.47 6.02
CA PRO A 140 11.18 5.34 5.21
C PRO A 140 10.32 6.19 4.26
N TYR A 141 10.75 7.44 4.05
CA TYR A 141 10.21 8.26 2.98
C TYR A 141 10.82 7.84 1.64
N GLU A 142 9.96 7.60 0.68
CA GLU A 142 10.36 7.32 -0.70
C GLU A 142 9.79 8.37 -1.66
N PRO A 143 10.46 8.65 -2.80
CA PRO A 143 9.97 9.61 -3.79
C PRO A 143 8.55 9.32 -4.22
N HIS A 144 7.77 10.36 -4.54
CA HIS A 144 6.38 10.22 -4.95
C HIS A 144 6.23 9.31 -6.17
N LEU A 145 5.15 8.54 -6.21
CA LEU A 145 4.80 7.75 -7.38
C LEU A 145 4.42 8.70 -8.53
N ALA A 146 5.05 8.53 -9.66
CA ALA A 146 4.70 9.30 -10.84
C ALA A 146 3.33 8.87 -11.40
N VAL A 147 2.46 9.83 -11.65
CA VAL A 147 1.22 9.58 -12.40
C VAL A 147 1.61 9.28 -13.86
N PRO A 148 1.20 8.14 -14.43
CA PRO A 148 1.45 7.90 -15.84
C PRO A 148 0.84 9.01 -16.68
N LYS A 149 1.65 9.67 -17.52
CA LYS A 149 1.11 10.57 -18.54
C LYS A 149 0.18 9.72 -19.42
N LYS A 150 -1.08 10.17 -19.58
CA LYS A 150 -1.93 9.59 -20.62
C LYS A 150 -1.17 9.79 -21.94
N VAL A 151 -0.79 8.69 -22.57
CA VAL A 151 -0.40 8.72 -23.97
C VAL A 151 -1.68 9.08 -24.71
N ALA A 152 -1.66 10.24 -25.35
CA ALA A 152 -2.77 10.74 -26.17
C ALA A 152 -3.02 9.82 -27.36
#